data_e486c384fc6018d370bd21190f619240
#
_entry.id   e486c384fc6018d370bd21190f619240
#
_cell.length_a   1.000
_cell.length_b   1.000
_cell.length_c   1.000
_cell.angle_alpha   90.00
_cell.angle_beta   90.00
_cell.angle_gamma   90.00
#
_symmetry.space_group_name_H-M   'P 1'
#
loop_
_entity.id
_entity.type
_entity.pdbx_description
1 polymer ?
#
loop_
_entity_poly.entity_id
_entity_poly.type
_entity_poly.pdbx_seq_one_letter_code
_entity_poly.pdbx_strand_id
1 'polypeptide(L)'
;MKLYDWSIAPNPRRVRLYLAEKRIAIPAEDAGVPGKPILAPGFLAAHAHRRVPLLVLDDGTEIGEAMAICRYFETLHPEPPLMGRDAKDRALVEMWERLAEWEGLHAVSEVFRNSRPSFSGRALAGSAQAIEQIPALVERGRQRMAQFHARFERQLDGHPFVVGDAFTVADITALCAIDFAIFCGLPIPDGCANLQRWHADISARPSAKG
;
A
#
# COMPACT_ATOMS: atom_id res chain seq x y z
N MET A 1 -11.75 18.87 -5.30
CA MET A 1 -11.53 17.49 -4.85
C MET A 1 -10.76 17.46 -3.52
N LYS A 2 -10.86 16.36 -2.73
CA LYS A 2 -10.18 16.19 -1.44
C LYS A 2 -9.84 14.72 -1.22
N LEU A 3 -8.63 14.43 -0.69
CA LEU A 3 -8.20 13.10 -0.29
C LEU A 3 -8.42 12.91 1.22
N TYR A 4 -9.16 11.90 1.61
CA TYR A 4 -9.15 11.41 2.98
C TYR A 4 -8.01 10.41 3.14
N ASP A 5 -7.11 10.74 4.04
CA ASP A 5 -5.86 10.05 4.34
C ASP A 5 -5.86 9.50 5.77
N TRP A 6 -4.89 8.71 6.09
CA TRP A 6 -4.51 8.35 7.46
C TRP A 6 -3.02 8.05 7.49
N SER A 7 -2.26 8.93 8.15
CA SER A 7 -0.79 8.97 8.09
C SER A 7 -0.11 7.64 8.42
N ILE A 8 -0.68 6.84 9.34
CA ILE A 8 -0.12 5.54 9.77
C ILE A 8 -0.54 4.35 8.89
N ALA A 9 -1.44 4.54 7.94
CA ALA A 9 -1.99 3.43 7.17
C ALA A 9 -1.21 3.19 5.86
N PRO A 10 -0.92 1.92 5.50
CA PRO A 10 -0.09 1.62 4.33
C PRO A 10 -0.76 1.95 2.99
N ASN A 11 -2.07 1.76 2.85
CA ASN A 11 -2.77 2.07 1.59
C ASN A 11 -2.84 3.58 1.28
N PRO A 12 -3.17 4.48 2.22
CA PRO A 12 -3.00 5.92 2.02
C PRO A 12 -1.57 6.31 1.66
N ARG A 13 -0.55 5.69 2.28
CA ARG A 13 0.85 5.95 1.97
C ARG A 13 1.17 5.64 0.50
N ARG A 14 0.60 4.61 -0.10
CA ARG A 14 0.74 4.33 -1.54
C ARG A 14 0.32 5.52 -2.40
N VAL A 15 -0.82 6.13 -2.06
CA VAL A 15 -1.33 7.32 -2.77
C VAL A 15 -0.41 8.53 -2.53
N ARG A 16 0.03 8.77 -1.29
CA ARG A 16 0.97 9.88 -1.00
C ARG A 16 2.26 9.76 -1.80
N LEU A 17 2.89 8.57 -1.80
CA LEU A 17 4.10 8.29 -2.58
C LEU A 17 3.86 8.56 -4.08
N TYR A 18 2.77 8.03 -4.61
CA TYR A 18 2.39 8.21 -6.00
C TYR A 18 2.21 9.70 -6.37
N LEU A 19 1.44 10.45 -5.58
CA LEU A 19 1.20 11.87 -5.80
C LEU A 19 2.51 12.68 -5.70
N ALA A 20 3.39 12.34 -4.76
CA ALA A 20 4.69 12.98 -4.62
C ALA A 20 5.60 12.73 -5.84
N GLU A 21 5.66 11.51 -6.38
CA GLU A 21 6.40 11.18 -7.60
C GLU A 21 5.84 11.93 -8.83
N LYS A 22 4.53 12.11 -8.89
CA LYS A 22 3.84 12.91 -9.92
C LYS A 22 3.93 14.42 -9.68
N ARG A 23 4.42 14.87 -8.52
CA ARG A 23 4.41 16.27 -8.08
C ARG A 23 3.01 16.89 -8.07
N ILE A 24 2.02 16.07 -7.69
CA ILE A 24 0.62 16.50 -7.58
C ILE A 24 0.34 16.85 -6.13
N ALA A 25 -0.17 18.05 -5.89
CA ALA A 25 -0.64 18.50 -4.59
C ALA A 25 -2.18 18.62 -4.60
N ILE A 26 -2.82 17.93 -3.66
CA ILE A 26 -4.27 18.02 -3.43
C ILE A 26 -4.55 18.22 -1.94
N PRO A 27 -5.67 18.89 -1.59
CA PRO A 27 -6.10 18.97 -0.19
C PRO A 27 -6.26 17.58 0.41
N ALA A 28 -5.67 17.36 1.58
CA ALA A 28 -5.79 16.11 2.32
C ALA A 28 -6.35 16.36 3.71
N GLU A 29 -7.16 15.42 4.21
CA GLU A 29 -7.75 15.43 5.55
C GLU A 29 -7.45 14.10 6.24
N ASP A 30 -6.92 14.14 7.46
CA ASP A 30 -6.68 12.92 8.25
C ASP A 30 -8.03 12.40 8.78
N ALA A 31 -8.41 11.21 8.33
CA ALA A 31 -9.63 10.50 8.75
C ALA A 31 -9.45 9.69 10.04
N GLY A 32 -8.24 9.68 10.62
CA GLY A 32 -7.94 8.98 11.87
C GLY A 32 -8.37 9.74 13.10
N VAL A 33 -8.57 9.04 14.21
CA VAL A 33 -8.70 9.67 15.52
C VAL A 33 -7.31 9.87 16.10
N PRO A 34 -6.90 11.11 16.45
CA PRO A 34 -5.58 11.37 16.99
C PRO A 34 -5.22 10.45 18.17
N GLY A 35 -4.05 9.83 18.11
CA GLY A 35 -3.54 8.92 19.13
C GLY A 35 -4.25 7.57 19.25
N LYS A 36 -5.19 7.25 18.37
CA LYS A 36 -5.91 5.95 18.37
C LYS A 36 -5.82 5.25 17.01
N PRO A 37 -5.72 3.93 16.98
CA PRO A 37 -5.67 3.17 15.72
C PRO A 37 -7.08 2.91 15.13
N ILE A 38 -7.89 3.96 15.01
CA ILE A 38 -9.27 3.91 14.50
C ILE A 38 -9.57 5.12 13.60
N LEU A 39 -10.43 4.92 12.63
CA LEU A 39 -11.01 6.00 11.83
C LEU A 39 -12.05 6.78 12.65
N ALA A 40 -12.17 8.06 12.34
CA ALA A 40 -13.12 8.95 13.02
C ALA A 40 -14.57 8.53 12.77
N PRO A 41 -15.45 8.53 13.80
CA PRO A 41 -16.85 8.16 13.63
C PRO A 41 -17.58 8.99 12.57
N GLY A 42 -17.26 10.28 12.46
CA GLY A 42 -17.84 11.16 11.43
C GLY A 42 -17.48 10.72 10.01
N PHE A 43 -16.22 10.35 9.77
CA PHE A 43 -15.80 9.77 8.50
C PHE A 43 -16.55 8.47 8.20
N LEU A 44 -16.62 7.56 9.17
CA LEU A 44 -17.31 6.27 9.00
C LEU A 44 -18.82 6.39 8.76
N ALA A 45 -19.44 7.45 9.25
CA ALA A 45 -20.85 7.73 9.03
C ALA A 45 -21.12 8.39 7.66
N ALA A 46 -20.18 9.22 7.19
CA ALA A 46 -20.33 9.99 5.95
C ALA A 46 -20.02 9.18 4.69
N HIS A 47 -19.13 8.17 4.78
CA HIS A 47 -18.57 7.48 3.61
C HIS A 47 -18.85 5.99 3.64
N ALA A 48 -19.56 5.49 2.61
CA ALA A 48 -19.96 4.09 2.50
C ALA A 48 -18.80 3.11 2.41
N HIS A 49 -17.66 3.53 1.84
CA HIS A 49 -16.45 2.71 1.74
C HIS A 49 -15.83 2.36 3.11
N ARG A 50 -16.00 3.23 4.13
CA ARG A 50 -15.48 3.00 5.50
C ARG A 50 -13.99 2.64 5.55
N ARG A 51 -13.22 3.05 4.55
CA ARG A 51 -11.79 2.78 4.38
C ARG A 51 -11.08 4.01 3.85
N VAL A 52 -9.80 4.08 4.10
CA VAL A 52 -8.87 5.04 3.51
C VAL A 52 -7.81 4.30 2.69
N PRO A 53 -7.28 4.94 1.63
CA PRO A 53 -7.57 6.29 1.14
C PRO A 53 -8.94 6.38 0.46
N LEU A 54 -9.51 7.60 0.47
CA LEU A 54 -10.74 7.90 -0.26
C LEU A 54 -10.58 9.28 -0.92
N LEU A 55 -10.72 9.35 -2.24
CA LEU A 55 -10.74 10.60 -2.99
C LEU A 55 -12.20 11.00 -3.25
N VAL A 56 -12.55 12.22 -2.87
CA VAL A 56 -13.85 12.82 -3.18
C VAL A 56 -13.63 13.92 -4.19
N LEU A 57 -14.26 13.80 -5.36
CA LEU A 57 -14.21 14.77 -6.44
C LEU A 57 -15.14 15.97 -6.17
N ASP A 58 -15.04 17.03 -6.97
CA ASP A 58 -15.82 18.26 -6.79
C ASP A 58 -17.32 18.05 -7.07
N ASP A 59 -17.68 17.04 -7.84
CA ASP A 59 -19.08 16.63 -8.10
C ASP A 59 -19.64 15.67 -7.03
N GLY A 60 -18.84 15.36 -5.99
CA GLY A 60 -19.21 14.45 -4.92
C GLY A 60 -18.93 12.97 -5.21
N THR A 61 -18.37 12.62 -6.38
CA THR A 61 -17.99 11.23 -6.69
C THR A 61 -16.90 10.74 -5.73
N GLU A 62 -17.12 9.58 -5.13
CA GLU A 62 -16.17 8.90 -4.25
C GLU A 62 -15.38 7.84 -5.01
N ILE A 63 -14.04 7.92 -4.98
CA ILE A 63 -13.12 6.92 -5.51
C ILE A 63 -12.33 6.32 -4.34
N GLY A 64 -12.65 5.09 -3.98
CA GLY A 64 -11.88 4.28 -3.02
C GLY A 64 -10.77 3.50 -3.71
N GLU A 65 -10.03 2.70 -2.90
CA GLU A 65 -8.90 1.86 -3.31
C GLU A 65 -7.69 2.65 -3.86
N ALA A 66 -6.52 2.42 -3.27
CA ALA A 66 -5.31 3.18 -3.58
C ALA A 66 -4.97 3.17 -5.08
N MET A 67 -5.06 2.00 -5.73
CA MET A 67 -4.72 1.89 -7.15
C MET A 67 -5.77 2.50 -8.09
N ALA A 68 -7.04 2.55 -7.68
CA ALA A 68 -8.06 3.28 -8.45
C ALA A 68 -7.79 4.79 -8.43
N ILE A 69 -7.43 5.33 -7.26
CA ILE A 69 -7.04 6.74 -7.11
C ILE A 69 -5.78 7.05 -7.94
N CYS A 70 -4.75 6.20 -7.86
CA CYS A 70 -3.53 6.38 -8.66
C CYS A 70 -3.84 6.33 -10.17
N ARG A 71 -4.73 5.43 -10.63
CA ARG A 71 -5.13 5.33 -12.03
C ARG A 71 -5.90 6.57 -12.52
N TYR A 72 -6.74 7.13 -11.66
CA TYR A 72 -7.41 8.39 -11.97
C TYR A 72 -6.40 9.50 -12.26
N PHE A 73 -5.38 9.66 -11.40
CA PHE A 73 -4.33 10.66 -11.60
C PHE A 73 -3.37 10.31 -12.74
N GLU A 74 -3.10 9.02 -13.03
CA GLU A 74 -2.28 8.63 -14.19
C GLU A 74 -2.90 9.10 -15.51
N THR A 75 -4.23 9.03 -15.59
CA THR A 75 -4.96 9.48 -16.78
C THR A 75 -4.90 11.00 -16.94
N LEU A 76 -4.97 11.77 -15.84
CA LEU A 76 -4.90 13.22 -15.86
C LEU A 76 -3.46 13.76 -16.01
N HIS A 77 -2.50 13.04 -15.49
CA HIS A 77 -1.08 13.40 -15.44
C HIS A 77 -0.23 12.20 -15.89
N PRO A 78 -0.13 11.91 -17.19
CA PRO A 78 0.55 10.70 -17.68
C PRO A 78 2.06 10.69 -17.40
N GLU A 79 2.70 11.84 -17.21
CA GLU A 79 4.13 11.94 -16.96
C GLU A 79 4.48 12.25 -15.48
N PRO A 80 5.49 11.59 -14.92
CA PRO A 80 6.19 10.40 -15.41
C PRO A 80 5.26 9.16 -15.44
N PRO A 81 5.45 8.21 -16.40
CA PRO A 81 4.54 7.06 -16.57
C PRO A 81 4.78 6.00 -15.50
N LEU A 82 4.13 6.13 -14.35
CA LEU A 82 4.29 5.20 -13.22
C LEU A 82 3.49 3.89 -13.37
N MET A 83 2.60 3.81 -14.36
CA MET A 83 1.79 2.61 -14.66
C MET A 83 2.18 1.94 -15.99
N GLY A 84 3.37 2.28 -16.52
CA GLY A 84 3.89 1.72 -17.76
C GLY A 84 3.57 2.55 -19.01
N ARG A 85 4.46 2.46 -20.01
CA ARG A 85 4.47 3.31 -21.21
C ARG A 85 3.70 2.69 -22.37
N ASP A 86 3.85 1.40 -22.58
CA ASP A 86 3.20 0.63 -23.65
C ASP A 86 2.38 -0.55 -23.10
N ALA A 87 1.78 -1.33 -23.96
CA ALA A 87 0.90 -2.43 -23.56
C ALA A 87 1.64 -3.51 -22.76
N LYS A 88 2.88 -3.84 -23.13
CA LYS A 88 3.70 -4.85 -22.42
C LYS A 88 4.12 -4.33 -21.06
N ASP A 89 4.64 -3.10 -21.01
CA ASP A 89 5.11 -2.44 -19.80
C ASP A 89 3.95 -2.32 -18.79
N ARG A 90 2.79 -1.84 -19.25
CA ARG A 90 1.57 -1.74 -18.41
C ARG A 90 1.13 -3.08 -17.85
N ALA A 91 1.18 -4.15 -18.65
CA ALA A 91 0.82 -5.47 -18.18
C ALA A 91 1.80 -6.00 -17.11
N LEU A 92 3.11 -5.76 -17.29
CA LEU A 92 4.13 -6.14 -16.30
C LEU A 92 3.99 -5.33 -15.00
N VAL A 93 3.78 -4.02 -15.09
CA VAL A 93 3.56 -3.16 -13.91
C VAL A 93 2.32 -3.60 -13.16
N GLU A 94 1.19 -3.83 -13.83
CA GLU A 94 -0.04 -4.32 -13.20
C GLU A 94 0.17 -5.69 -12.53
N MET A 95 0.85 -6.61 -13.20
CA MET A 95 1.13 -7.95 -12.66
C MET A 95 1.94 -7.87 -11.36
N TRP A 96 3.05 -7.11 -11.36
CA TRP A 96 3.91 -7.00 -10.18
C TRP A 96 3.28 -6.18 -9.06
N GLU A 97 2.51 -5.16 -9.40
CA GLU A 97 1.71 -4.40 -8.43
C GLU A 97 0.70 -5.31 -7.72
N ARG A 98 -0.05 -6.13 -8.50
CA ARG A 98 -1.00 -7.08 -7.93
C ARG A 98 -0.33 -8.14 -7.05
N LEU A 99 0.85 -8.63 -7.46
CA LEU A 99 1.63 -9.55 -6.62
C LEU A 99 2.10 -8.87 -5.31
N ALA A 100 2.58 -7.63 -5.38
CA ALA A 100 2.97 -6.86 -4.19
C ALA A 100 1.78 -6.63 -3.25
N GLU A 101 0.61 -6.33 -3.79
CA GLU A 101 -0.59 -6.14 -3.00
C GLU A 101 -1.07 -7.44 -2.35
N TRP A 102 -1.26 -8.51 -3.14
CA TRP A 102 -1.82 -9.77 -2.63
C TRP A 102 -0.85 -10.57 -1.78
N GLU A 103 0.39 -10.75 -2.24
CA GLU A 103 1.36 -11.59 -1.53
C GLU A 103 2.07 -10.83 -0.40
N GLY A 104 2.18 -9.48 -0.51
CA GLY A 104 2.80 -8.61 0.48
C GLY A 104 1.77 -7.96 1.41
N LEU A 105 1.10 -6.89 0.96
CA LEU A 105 0.22 -6.07 1.82
C LEU A 105 -0.91 -6.88 2.47
N HIS A 106 -1.59 -7.76 1.73
CA HIS A 106 -2.63 -8.60 2.30
C HIS A 106 -2.08 -9.59 3.32
N ALA A 107 -0.93 -10.22 3.04
CA ALA A 107 -0.32 -11.16 3.96
C ALA A 107 0.06 -10.49 5.29
N VAL A 108 0.72 -9.33 5.25
CA VAL A 108 1.07 -8.60 6.46
C VAL A 108 -0.17 -8.05 7.19
N SER A 109 -1.22 -7.67 6.47
CA SER A 109 -2.50 -7.27 7.08
C SER A 109 -3.19 -8.40 7.82
N GLU A 110 -3.10 -9.65 7.33
CA GLU A 110 -3.57 -10.85 8.06
C GLU A 110 -2.83 -10.99 9.40
N VAL A 111 -1.48 -10.88 9.36
CA VAL A 111 -0.66 -10.92 10.59
C VAL A 111 -1.06 -9.80 11.54
N PHE A 112 -1.07 -8.56 11.06
CA PHE A 112 -1.31 -7.36 11.87
C PHE A 112 -2.67 -7.39 12.57
N ARG A 113 -3.74 -7.68 11.84
CA ARG A 113 -5.11 -7.60 12.36
C ARG A 113 -5.50 -8.78 13.22
N ASN A 114 -4.89 -9.96 12.97
CA ASN A 114 -5.23 -11.17 13.72
C ASN A 114 -4.30 -11.44 14.91
N SER A 115 -3.21 -10.67 15.10
CA SER A 115 -2.30 -10.83 16.24
C SER A 115 -2.43 -9.76 17.31
N ARG A 116 -2.96 -8.57 16.98
CA ARG A 116 -2.96 -7.42 17.90
C ARG A 116 -4.27 -7.31 18.68
N PRO A 117 -4.25 -7.28 20.02
CA PRO A 117 -5.47 -7.16 20.86
C PRO A 117 -6.35 -5.95 20.51
N SER A 118 -5.72 -4.85 20.06
CA SER A 118 -6.44 -3.62 19.64
C SER A 118 -7.37 -3.83 18.43
N PHE A 119 -7.26 -4.96 17.72
CA PHE A 119 -8.11 -5.33 16.59
C PHE A 119 -9.11 -6.46 16.91
N SER A 120 -9.26 -6.85 18.19
CA SER A 120 -10.35 -7.74 18.60
C SER A 120 -11.71 -7.16 18.17
N GLY A 121 -12.56 -8.00 17.57
CA GLY A 121 -13.83 -7.58 16.96
C GLY A 121 -13.69 -6.72 15.69
N ARG A 122 -12.46 -6.42 15.21
CA ARG A 122 -12.18 -5.55 14.05
C ARG A 122 -11.13 -6.14 13.11
N ALA A 123 -11.10 -7.48 13.02
CA ALA A 123 -10.09 -8.19 12.23
C ALA A 123 -10.19 -7.89 10.72
N LEU A 124 -11.37 -7.51 10.22
CA LEU A 124 -11.58 -7.15 8.81
C LEU A 124 -11.77 -5.64 8.64
N ALA A 125 -10.94 -5.01 7.82
CA ALA A 125 -11.07 -3.59 7.50
C ALA A 125 -12.35 -3.29 6.73
N GLY A 126 -12.99 -2.15 7.03
CA GLY A 126 -14.20 -1.69 6.34
C GLY A 126 -15.48 -2.40 6.73
N SER A 127 -15.43 -3.47 7.52
CA SER A 127 -16.64 -4.14 8.03
C SER A 127 -17.39 -3.23 9.01
N ALA A 128 -18.72 -3.16 8.84
CA ALA A 128 -19.59 -2.52 9.81
C ALA A 128 -19.95 -3.46 10.98
N GLN A 129 -19.75 -4.77 10.79
CA GLN A 129 -19.99 -5.79 11.79
C GLN A 129 -18.69 -6.13 12.53
N ALA A 130 -18.83 -6.59 13.78
CA ALA A 130 -17.71 -7.14 14.51
C ALA A 130 -17.23 -8.44 13.83
N ILE A 131 -15.93 -8.50 13.53
CA ILE A 131 -15.28 -9.69 12.94
C ILE A 131 -14.15 -10.11 13.85
N GLU A 132 -14.25 -11.33 14.36
CA GLU A 132 -13.28 -11.89 15.29
C GLU A 132 -11.94 -12.24 14.62
N GLN A 133 -10.90 -12.25 15.42
CA GLN A 133 -9.56 -12.64 15.01
C GLN A 133 -9.47 -14.16 14.79
N ILE A 134 -8.71 -14.56 13.78
CA ILE A 134 -8.45 -15.96 13.42
C ILE A 134 -6.94 -16.20 13.54
N PRO A 135 -6.44 -16.83 14.65
CA PRO A 135 -5.01 -17.02 14.86
C PRO A 135 -4.28 -17.76 13.72
N ALA A 136 -4.95 -18.70 13.05
CA ALA A 136 -4.37 -19.42 11.91
C ALA A 136 -4.00 -18.50 10.73
N LEU A 137 -4.64 -17.33 10.60
CA LEU A 137 -4.29 -16.35 9.58
C LEU A 137 -2.93 -15.68 9.87
N VAL A 138 -2.52 -15.59 11.12
CA VAL A 138 -1.20 -15.05 11.50
C VAL A 138 -0.09 -15.93 10.94
N GLU A 139 -0.20 -17.24 11.12
CA GLU A 139 0.81 -18.18 10.63
C GLU A 139 0.82 -18.22 9.09
N ARG A 140 -0.36 -18.31 8.47
CA ARG A 140 -0.46 -18.24 7.01
C ARG A 140 0.10 -16.94 6.43
N GLY A 141 -0.17 -15.81 7.07
CA GLY A 141 0.35 -14.51 6.67
C GLY A 141 1.89 -14.45 6.74
N ARG A 142 2.51 -15.03 7.79
CA ARG A 142 3.97 -15.14 7.89
C ARG A 142 4.57 -15.98 6.77
N GLN A 143 3.98 -17.12 6.48
CA GLN A 143 4.44 -17.99 5.38
C GLN A 143 4.33 -17.28 4.02
N ARG A 144 3.24 -16.56 3.77
CA ARG A 144 3.07 -15.76 2.55
C ARG A 144 4.11 -14.63 2.46
N MET A 145 4.42 -13.95 3.57
CA MET A 145 5.49 -12.93 3.58
C MET A 145 6.86 -13.52 3.26
N ALA A 146 7.18 -14.72 3.76
CA ALA A 146 8.43 -15.40 3.40
C ALA A 146 8.50 -15.71 1.89
N GLN A 147 7.39 -16.15 1.29
CA GLN A 147 7.29 -16.40 -0.15
C GLN A 147 7.39 -15.09 -0.96
N PHE A 148 6.78 -14.01 -0.48
CA PHE A 148 6.88 -12.68 -1.06
C PHE A 148 8.33 -12.19 -1.09
N HIS A 149 9.05 -12.25 0.04
CA HIS A 149 10.46 -11.87 0.10
C HIS A 149 11.31 -12.68 -0.90
N ALA A 150 11.14 -14.01 -0.95
CA ALA A 150 11.88 -14.87 -1.86
C ALA A 150 11.55 -14.60 -3.35
N ARG A 151 10.31 -14.23 -3.67
CA ARG A 151 9.91 -13.87 -5.03
C ARG A 151 10.52 -12.56 -5.46
N PHE A 152 10.44 -11.52 -4.61
CA PHE A 152 10.97 -10.20 -4.93
C PHE A 152 12.49 -10.18 -4.91
N GLU A 153 13.16 -10.97 -4.07
CA GLU A 153 14.61 -11.18 -4.12
C GLU A 153 15.05 -11.65 -5.52
N ARG A 154 14.39 -12.67 -6.08
CA ARG A 154 14.71 -13.18 -7.42
C ARG A 154 14.38 -12.18 -8.53
N GLN A 155 13.28 -11.43 -8.39
CA GLN A 155 12.87 -10.44 -9.39
C GLN A 155 13.85 -9.27 -9.48
N LEU A 156 14.46 -8.90 -8.36
CA LEU A 156 15.37 -7.77 -8.26
C LEU A 156 16.82 -8.15 -8.58
N ASP A 157 17.08 -9.40 -8.95
CA ASP A 157 18.41 -9.82 -9.40
C ASP A 157 18.78 -9.14 -10.73
N GLY A 158 19.82 -8.30 -10.70
CA GLY A 158 20.25 -7.51 -11.84
C GLY A 158 19.32 -6.34 -12.23
N HIS A 159 18.25 -6.06 -11.47
CA HIS A 159 17.32 -4.98 -11.75
C HIS A 159 17.29 -3.92 -10.64
N PRO A 160 17.29 -2.61 -11.00
CA PRO A 160 17.17 -1.53 -10.02
C PRO A 160 15.75 -1.38 -9.45
N PHE A 161 14.71 -1.77 -10.21
CA PHE A 161 13.30 -1.67 -9.83
C PHE A 161 12.56 -2.99 -10.08
N VAL A 162 11.37 -3.10 -9.49
CA VAL A 162 10.53 -4.31 -9.62
C VAL A 162 10.17 -4.60 -11.08
N VAL A 163 9.98 -3.56 -11.90
CA VAL A 163 9.73 -3.73 -13.34
C VAL A 163 10.87 -3.11 -14.14
N GLY A 164 11.96 -3.85 -14.30
CA GLY A 164 13.10 -3.45 -15.14
C GLY A 164 13.82 -2.20 -14.62
N ASP A 165 13.94 -1.18 -15.48
CA ASP A 165 14.79 -0.01 -15.26
C ASP A 165 14.00 1.26 -14.89
N ALA A 166 12.71 1.17 -14.64
CA ALA A 166 11.85 2.29 -14.32
C ALA A 166 11.13 2.11 -12.98
N PHE A 167 11.14 3.16 -12.15
CA PHE A 167 10.32 3.22 -10.93
C PHE A 167 8.83 3.30 -11.29
N THR A 168 8.02 2.44 -10.65
CA THR A 168 6.60 2.28 -10.97
C THR A 168 5.74 2.11 -9.70
N VAL A 169 4.43 2.03 -9.87
CA VAL A 169 3.50 1.71 -8.76
C VAL A 169 3.76 0.34 -8.14
N ALA A 170 4.41 -0.59 -8.86
CA ALA A 170 4.82 -1.87 -8.30
C ALA A 170 5.86 -1.70 -7.19
N ASP A 171 6.83 -0.77 -7.38
CA ASP A 171 7.81 -0.40 -6.36
C ASP A 171 7.14 0.28 -5.15
N ILE A 172 6.19 1.18 -5.40
CA ILE A 172 5.44 1.87 -4.35
C ILE A 172 4.70 0.86 -3.46
N THR A 173 3.98 -0.08 -4.07
CA THR A 173 3.21 -1.09 -3.34
C THR A 173 4.12 -2.05 -2.59
N ALA A 174 5.22 -2.50 -3.22
CA ALA A 174 6.22 -3.37 -2.58
C ALA A 174 6.91 -2.67 -1.39
N LEU A 175 7.29 -1.40 -1.51
CA LEU A 175 7.85 -0.62 -0.41
C LEU A 175 6.89 -0.55 0.78
N CYS A 176 5.62 -0.20 0.53
CA CYS A 176 4.61 -0.12 1.59
C CYS A 176 4.35 -1.49 2.25
N ALA A 177 4.42 -2.59 1.49
CA ALA A 177 4.28 -3.94 2.02
C ALA A 177 5.45 -4.31 2.94
N ILE A 178 6.69 -4.04 2.52
CA ILE A 178 7.91 -4.36 3.27
C ILE A 178 8.00 -3.51 4.53
N ASP A 179 7.79 -2.20 4.45
CA ASP A 179 7.82 -1.33 5.61
C ASP A 179 6.76 -1.72 6.65
N PHE A 180 5.58 -2.11 6.18
CA PHE A 180 4.53 -2.61 7.07
C PHE A 180 4.89 -3.98 7.66
N ALA A 181 5.57 -4.85 6.92
CA ALA A 181 6.08 -6.12 7.42
C ALA A 181 7.14 -5.90 8.50
N ILE A 182 8.10 -5.01 8.28
CA ILE A 182 9.12 -4.61 9.28
C ILE A 182 8.44 -4.10 10.56
N PHE A 183 7.46 -3.21 10.43
CA PHE A 183 6.67 -2.72 11.57
C PHE A 183 5.93 -3.84 12.32
N CYS A 184 5.57 -4.92 11.63
CA CYS A 184 4.94 -6.11 12.22
C CYS A 184 5.94 -7.16 12.75
N GLY A 185 7.25 -6.87 12.75
CA GLY A 185 8.29 -7.78 13.22
C GLY A 185 8.65 -8.87 12.20
N LEU A 186 8.43 -8.61 10.92
CA LEU A 186 8.77 -9.49 9.80
C LEU A 186 9.80 -8.78 8.90
N PRO A 187 11.07 -8.65 9.34
CA PRO A 187 12.11 -7.95 8.57
C PRO A 187 12.47 -8.70 7.28
N ILE A 188 13.13 -7.99 6.37
CA ILE A 188 13.74 -8.61 5.19
C ILE A 188 14.80 -9.62 5.69
N PRO A 189 14.78 -10.90 5.24
CA PRO A 189 15.78 -11.89 5.64
C PRO A 189 17.20 -11.51 5.19
N ASP A 190 18.22 -11.88 5.99
CA ASP A 190 19.63 -11.59 5.69
C ASP A 190 20.08 -12.14 4.32
N GLY A 191 19.51 -13.26 3.87
CA GLY A 191 19.81 -13.85 2.56
C GLY A 191 19.17 -13.15 1.35
N CYS A 192 18.42 -12.05 1.55
CA CYS A 192 17.73 -11.31 0.48
C CYS A 192 18.47 -10.01 0.16
N ALA A 193 19.70 -10.11 -0.39
CA ALA A 193 20.58 -8.98 -0.64
C ALA A 193 20.05 -8.00 -1.70
N ASN A 194 19.44 -8.50 -2.78
CA ASN A 194 18.82 -7.66 -3.81
C ASN A 194 17.64 -6.87 -3.26
N LEU A 195 16.81 -7.53 -2.45
CA LEU A 195 15.67 -6.89 -1.82
C LEU A 195 16.10 -5.84 -0.78
N GLN A 196 17.17 -6.11 -0.02
CA GLN A 196 17.75 -5.15 0.93
C GLN A 196 18.31 -3.92 0.21
N ARG A 197 19.09 -4.13 -0.87
CA ARG A 197 19.61 -3.05 -1.72
C ARG A 197 18.45 -2.20 -2.25
N TRP A 198 17.50 -2.84 -2.92
CA TRP A 198 16.35 -2.16 -3.50
C TRP A 198 15.56 -1.37 -2.43
N HIS A 199 15.31 -1.96 -1.27
CA HIS A 199 14.59 -1.29 -0.18
C HIS A 199 15.34 -0.05 0.31
N ALA A 200 16.67 -0.12 0.44
CA ALA A 200 17.50 1.03 0.82
C ALA A 200 17.44 2.15 -0.24
N ASP A 201 17.57 1.79 -1.53
CA ASP A 201 17.54 2.73 -2.64
C ASP A 201 16.18 3.44 -2.77
N ILE A 202 15.08 2.68 -2.68
CA ILE A 202 13.72 3.25 -2.78
C ILE A 202 13.37 4.09 -1.56
N SER A 203 13.76 3.66 -0.35
CA SER A 203 13.53 4.42 0.89
C SER A 203 14.31 5.75 0.93
N ALA A 204 15.40 5.87 0.17
CA ALA A 204 16.16 7.12 0.05
C ALA A 204 15.49 8.17 -0.84
N ARG A 205 14.49 7.81 -1.65
CA ARG A 205 13.79 8.74 -2.55
C ARG A 205 13.09 9.85 -1.75
N PRO A 206 13.03 11.09 -2.27
CA PRO A 206 12.34 12.19 -1.60
C PRO A 206 10.86 11.88 -1.29
N SER A 207 10.16 11.20 -2.21
CA SER A 207 8.77 10.78 -2.04
C SER A 207 8.54 9.83 -0.87
N ALA A 208 9.53 9.00 -0.53
CA ALA A 208 9.43 8.03 0.57
C ALA A 208 9.55 8.65 1.97
N LYS A 209 9.96 9.92 2.05
CA LYS A 209 10.20 10.66 3.31
C LYS A 209 9.00 11.50 3.76
N GLY A 210 7.91 11.52 2.97
CA GLY A 210 6.69 12.32 3.21
C GLY A 210 5.55 11.55 3.89
#